data_785b565a38c4a5cfc4b363b7f310dec6
#
_entry.id   785b565a38c4a5cfc4b363b7f310dec6
#
_cell.length_a   1.000
_cell.length_b   1.000
_cell.length_c   1.000
_cell.angle_alpha   90.00
_cell.angle_beta   90.00
_cell.angle_gamma   90.00
#
_symmetry.space_group_name_H-M   'P 1'
#
loop_
_entity.id
_entity.type
_entity.pdbx_description
1 polymer ?
#
loop_
_entity_poly.entity_id
_entity_poly.type
_entity_poly.pdbx_seq_one_letter_code
_entity_poly.pdbx_strand_id
1 'polypeptide(L)'
;ILFIVHDVYQDDNRFPWGPAYLASILRNNGHEVQIYSQDVFHYSNEELAEFLDNNNFDMIGLGFLAARYVETVRSLAAVINGHKKKAKFVVGGHGVTPISEYILNDTGADIAALGESEGIIIPLIDAILGGGALDQIKGIAYRIGNQVKVNQRAMPVTDLDSLPPPAWVLFPMEKYTTCYSFPGSDPGERHFPVLSSRGCINNCSFCYMIEKGIRMRSIENLFEELKFINSKYGVTYFIFDDEMFVPSESRIKEFSSIPGRLGTKIK
;
A
#
# COMPACT_ATOMS: atom_id res chain seq x y z
N ILE A 1 6.33 9.18 -11.26
CA ILE A 1 5.29 8.22 -10.84
C ILE A 1 4.45 8.87 -9.76
N LEU A 2 3.14 8.70 -9.83
CA LEU A 2 2.19 9.19 -8.82
C LEU A 2 1.46 8.01 -8.19
N PHE A 3 1.34 7.98 -6.85
CA PHE A 3 0.35 7.17 -6.17
C PHE A 3 -0.71 8.07 -5.53
N ILE A 4 -1.98 7.75 -5.78
CA ILE A 4 -3.12 8.42 -5.18
C ILE A 4 -3.63 7.56 -4.03
N VAL A 5 -3.68 8.14 -2.83
CA VAL A 5 -4.30 7.56 -1.64
C VAL A 5 -5.69 8.18 -1.53
N HIS A 6 -6.71 7.39 -1.82
CA HIS A 6 -8.08 7.86 -1.90
C HIS A 6 -8.71 8.08 -0.52
N ASP A 7 -9.54 9.09 -0.42
CA ASP A 7 -10.29 9.40 0.79
C ASP A 7 -11.47 8.42 0.93
N VAL A 8 -11.48 7.69 2.04
CA VAL A 8 -12.50 6.69 2.34
C VAL A 8 -13.32 7.06 3.55
N TYR A 9 -12.69 7.72 4.52
CA TYR A 9 -13.28 8.10 5.79
C TYR A 9 -12.78 9.48 6.20
N GLN A 10 -13.69 10.36 6.57
CA GLN A 10 -13.32 11.71 7.00
C GLN A 10 -12.44 11.74 8.26
N ASP A 11 -12.49 10.69 9.09
CA ASP A 11 -11.85 10.67 10.42
C ASP A 11 -10.98 9.42 10.70
N ASP A 12 -10.79 8.50 9.73
CA ASP A 12 -10.04 7.24 9.93
C ASP A 12 -9.03 7.02 8.81
N ASN A 13 -7.91 7.73 8.87
CA ASN A 13 -6.86 7.70 7.87
C ASN A 13 -5.90 6.54 8.13
N ARG A 14 -6.14 5.41 7.51
CA ARG A 14 -5.25 4.25 7.59
C ARG A 14 -4.01 4.47 6.74
N PHE A 15 -2.84 4.25 7.35
CA PHE A 15 -1.59 4.39 6.62
C PHE A 15 -1.54 3.46 5.40
N PRO A 16 -1.22 3.99 4.20
CA PRO A 16 -1.29 3.25 2.94
C PRO A 16 -0.02 2.42 2.70
N TRP A 17 0.10 1.28 3.34
CA TRP A 17 1.27 0.39 3.30
C TRP A 17 1.72 0.02 1.89
N GLY A 18 0.79 -0.32 1.00
CA GLY A 18 1.10 -0.69 -0.38
C GLY A 18 1.87 0.41 -1.11
N PRO A 19 1.29 1.61 -1.28
CA PRO A 19 2.00 2.76 -1.86
C PRO A 19 3.32 3.09 -1.16
N ALA A 20 3.41 2.94 0.16
CA ALA A 20 4.62 3.27 0.92
C ALA A 20 5.80 2.32 0.62
N TYR A 21 5.56 1.01 0.53
CA TYR A 21 6.57 0.04 0.11
C TYR A 21 6.94 0.19 -1.36
N LEU A 22 5.94 0.32 -2.25
CA LEU A 22 6.19 0.49 -3.69
C LEU A 22 6.98 1.76 -4.00
N ALA A 23 6.65 2.87 -3.32
CA ALA A 23 7.39 4.12 -3.45
C ALA A 23 8.86 3.98 -3.02
N SER A 24 9.13 3.23 -1.94
CA SER A 24 10.49 2.97 -1.48
C SER A 24 11.28 2.15 -2.51
N ILE A 25 10.69 1.07 -3.03
CA ILE A 25 11.32 0.22 -4.06
C ILE A 25 11.63 1.05 -5.32
N LEU A 26 10.66 1.82 -5.79
CA LEU A 26 10.83 2.67 -6.98
C LEU A 26 11.95 3.70 -6.79
N ARG A 27 11.98 4.40 -5.65
CA ARG A 27 13.02 5.39 -5.34
C ARG A 27 14.41 4.77 -5.25
N ASN A 28 14.53 3.58 -4.65
CA ASN A 28 15.79 2.85 -4.58
C ASN A 28 16.30 2.40 -5.97
N ASN A 29 15.42 2.38 -6.97
CA ASN A 29 15.75 2.10 -8.37
C ASN A 29 15.81 3.37 -9.25
N GLY A 30 15.91 4.55 -8.64
CA GLY A 30 16.17 5.81 -9.33
C GLY A 30 14.94 6.52 -9.90
N HIS A 31 13.72 6.08 -9.56
CA HIS A 31 12.50 6.73 -10.02
C HIS A 31 12.04 7.84 -9.09
N GLU A 32 11.52 8.91 -9.65
CA GLU A 32 10.82 9.96 -8.89
C GLU A 32 9.40 9.51 -8.59
N VAL A 33 9.02 9.61 -7.31
CA VAL A 33 7.71 9.20 -6.82
C VAL A 33 7.06 10.31 -6.00
N GLN A 34 5.81 10.57 -6.27
CA GLN A 34 4.95 11.49 -5.52
C GLN A 34 3.75 10.73 -4.94
N ILE A 35 3.29 11.18 -3.78
CA ILE A 35 2.08 10.69 -3.13
C ILE A 35 1.05 11.82 -3.11
N TYR A 36 -0.14 11.56 -3.61
CA TYR A 36 -1.28 12.46 -3.47
C TYR A 36 -2.18 11.92 -2.35
N SER A 37 -2.01 12.46 -1.15
CA SER A 37 -2.71 12.01 0.06
C SER A 37 -4.08 12.68 0.17
N GLN A 38 -5.03 12.26 -0.66
CA GLN A 38 -6.40 12.75 -0.63
C GLN A 38 -7.08 12.38 0.71
N ASP A 39 -6.80 11.20 1.23
CA ASP A 39 -7.29 10.68 2.50
C ASP A 39 -7.03 11.59 3.70
N VAL A 40 -5.93 12.32 3.68
CA VAL A 40 -5.49 13.18 4.79
C VAL A 40 -5.89 14.63 4.61
N PHE A 41 -5.86 15.11 3.38
CA PHE A 41 -6.11 16.51 3.05
C PHE A 41 -7.52 16.77 2.50
N HIS A 42 -8.29 15.69 2.25
CA HIS A 42 -9.67 15.75 1.74
C HIS A 42 -9.81 16.55 0.45
N TYR A 43 -8.80 16.50 -0.41
CA TYR A 43 -8.80 17.18 -1.70
C TYR A 43 -9.98 16.72 -2.55
N SER A 44 -10.65 17.68 -3.19
CA SER A 44 -11.75 17.41 -4.10
C SER A 44 -11.28 16.77 -5.42
N ASN A 45 -12.22 16.28 -6.20
CA ASN A 45 -11.93 15.77 -7.53
C ASN A 45 -11.45 16.87 -8.49
N GLU A 46 -11.91 18.09 -8.31
CA GLU A 46 -11.49 19.26 -9.08
C GLU A 46 -10.02 19.62 -8.77
N GLU A 47 -9.62 19.57 -7.50
CA GLU A 47 -8.22 19.79 -7.10
C GLU A 47 -7.31 18.69 -7.64
N LEU A 48 -7.77 17.42 -7.65
CA LEU A 48 -7.03 16.33 -8.28
C LEU A 48 -6.88 16.55 -9.79
N ALA A 49 -7.95 16.97 -10.48
CA ALA A 49 -7.92 17.27 -11.90
C ALA A 49 -6.89 18.38 -12.22
N GLU A 50 -6.94 19.48 -11.48
CA GLU A 50 -5.98 20.59 -11.62
C GLU A 50 -4.54 20.14 -11.33
N PHE A 51 -4.34 19.31 -10.30
CA PHE A 51 -3.02 18.75 -10.00
C PHE A 51 -2.49 17.89 -11.15
N LEU A 52 -3.32 17.04 -11.75
CA LEU A 52 -2.94 16.20 -12.89
C LEU A 52 -2.67 17.04 -14.16
N ASP A 53 -3.44 18.10 -14.40
CA ASP A 53 -3.23 19.01 -15.52
C ASP A 53 -1.90 19.77 -15.42
N ASN A 54 -1.49 20.12 -14.20
CA ASN A 54 -0.26 20.86 -13.95
C ASN A 54 1.00 20.00 -13.86
N ASN A 55 0.85 18.65 -13.79
CA ASN A 55 1.97 17.73 -13.64
C ASN A 55 1.98 16.67 -14.74
N ASN A 56 3.14 16.03 -14.95
CA ASN A 56 3.29 14.93 -15.89
C ASN A 56 3.82 13.70 -15.16
N PHE A 57 3.19 12.57 -15.43
CA PHE A 57 3.57 11.28 -14.86
C PHE A 57 3.65 10.22 -15.96
N ASP A 58 4.45 9.20 -15.74
CA ASP A 58 4.50 8.02 -16.61
C ASP A 58 3.49 6.97 -16.14
N MET A 59 3.29 6.88 -14.81
CA MET A 59 2.37 5.97 -14.17
C MET A 59 1.59 6.68 -13.05
N ILE A 60 0.29 6.44 -13.00
CA ILE A 60 -0.59 6.84 -11.89
C ILE A 60 -1.17 5.57 -11.28
N GLY A 61 -0.87 5.31 -10.01
CA GLY A 61 -1.32 4.17 -9.25
C GLY A 61 -2.46 4.52 -8.29
N LEU A 62 -3.52 3.72 -8.28
CA LEU A 62 -4.63 3.79 -7.33
C LEU A 62 -4.89 2.41 -6.75
N GLY A 63 -4.74 2.27 -5.43
CA GLY A 63 -5.00 1.01 -4.72
C GLY A 63 -6.22 1.10 -3.82
N PHE A 64 -6.97 -0.02 -3.69
CA PHE A 64 -8.07 -0.10 -2.73
C PHE A 64 -8.24 -1.52 -2.16
N LEU A 65 -8.79 -1.57 -0.94
CA LEU A 65 -8.84 -2.81 -0.16
C LEU A 65 -10.13 -3.61 -0.37
N ALA A 66 -11.26 -2.97 -0.65
CA ALA A 66 -12.55 -3.66 -0.68
C ALA A 66 -13.50 -3.07 -1.71
N ALA A 67 -14.42 -3.91 -2.22
CA ALA A 67 -15.45 -3.52 -3.19
C ALA A 67 -16.39 -2.40 -2.70
N ARG A 68 -16.51 -2.17 -1.40
CA ARG A 68 -17.31 -1.06 -0.85
C ARG A 68 -16.80 0.32 -1.26
N TYR A 69 -15.57 0.41 -1.73
CA TYR A 69 -14.97 1.65 -2.21
C TYR A 69 -15.22 1.91 -3.69
N VAL A 70 -16.01 1.07 -4.33
CA VAL A 70 -16.20 1.11 -5.78
C VAL A 70 -16.69 2.46 -6.29
N GLU A 71 -17.56 3.16 -5.57
CA GLU A 71 -18.05 4.48 -6.00
C GLU A 71 -16.99 5.55 -5.93
N THR A 72 -16.22 5.61 -4.84
CA THR A 72 -15.07 6.51 -4.71
C THR A 72 -14.03 6.21 -5.78
N VAL A 73 -13.71 4.93 -6.00
CA VAL A 73 -12.75 4.50 -7.02
C VAL A 73 -13.24 4.87 -8.42
N ARG A 74 -14.53 4.70 -8.74
CA ARG A 74 -15.12 5.13 -10.03
C ARG A 74 -14.99 6.62 -10.25
N SER A 75 -15.31 7.41 -9.22
CA SER A 75 -15.22 8.86 -9.29
C SER A 75 -13.79 9.31 -9.58
N LEU A 76 -12.82 8.79 -8.83
CA LEU A 76 -11.39 9.08 -9.06
C LEU A 76 -10.89 8.56 -10.40
N ALA A 77 -11.32 7.37 -10.82
CA ALA A 77 -10.95 6.79 -12.11
C ALA A 77 -11.42 7.65 -13.28
N ALA A 78 -12.60 8.25 -13.17
CA ALA A 78 -13.10 9.20 -14.18
C ALA A 78 -12.20 10.43 -14.27
N VAL A 79 -11.80 11.02 -13.13
CA VAL A 79 -10.88 12.15 -13.08
C VAL A 79 -9.51 11.76 -13.65
N ILE A 80 -8.94 10.65 -13.20
CA ILE A 80 -7.64 10.17 -13.66
C ILE A 80 -7.66 9.98 -15.18
N ASN A 81 -8.64 9.28 -15.73
CA ASN A 81 -8.73 9.05 -17.18
C ASN A 81 -8.92 10.35 -17.99
N GLY A 82 -9.64 11.33 -17.43
CA GLY A 82 -9.80 12.64 -18.07
C GLY A 82 -8.51 13.46 -18.12
N HIS A 83 -7.60 13.28 -17.14
CA HIS A 83 -6.47 14.17 -16.91
C HIS A 83 -5.09 13.49 -16.90
N LYS A 84 -5.02 12.15 -17.02
CA LYS A 84 -3.75 11.38 -16.96
C LYS A 84 -2.79 11.64 -18.13
N LYS A 85 -3.22 12.35 -19.15
CA LYS A 85 -2.41 12.60 -20.38
C LYS A 85 -1.88 11.28 -20.96
N LYS A 86 -0.56 11.08 -20.98
CA LYS A 86 0.11 9.87 -21.49
C LYS A 86 0.37 8.82 -20.41
N ALA A 87 0.12 9.15 -19.13
CA ALA A 87 0.39 8.24 -18.02
C ALA A 87 -0.43 6.95 -18.14
N LYS A 88 0.18 5.83 -17.73
CA LYS A 88 -0.55 4.58 -17.57
C LYS A 88 -1.27 4.59 -16.22
N PHE A 89 -2.58 4.38 -16.26
CA PHE A 89 -3.38 4.24 -15.05
C PHE A 89 -3.34 2.79 -14.57
N VAL A 90 -2.80 2.57 -13.38
CA VAL A 90 -2.62 1.25 -12.76
C VAL A 90 -3.48 1.17 -11.50
N VAL A 91 -4.30 0.14 -11.41
CA VAL A 91 -5.08 -0.17 -10.20
C VAL A 91 -4.51 -1.39 -9.49
N GLY A 92 -4.64 -1.45 -8.16
CA GLY A 92 -4.10 -2.56 -7.37
C GLY A 92 -4.75 -2.73 -6.00
N GLY A 93 -4.23 -3.69 -5.24
CA GLY A 93 -4.69 -4.01 -3.89
C GLY A 93 -5.70 -5.15 -3.80
N HIS A 94 -6.14 -5.45 -2.58
CA HIS A 94 -7.01 -6.59 -2.28
C HIS A 94 -8.34 -6.55 -3.04
N GLY A 95 -8.92 -5.37 -3.22
CA GLY A 95 -10.18 -5.19 -3.95
C GLY A 95 -10.10 -5.46 -5.44
N VAL A 96 -8.89 -5.38 -6.03
CA VAL A 96 -8.68 -5.57 -7.47
C VAL A 96 -8.41 -7.04 -7.83
N THR A 97 -7.58 -7.71 -7.03
CA THR A 97 -7.04 -9.05 -7.35
C THR A 97 -8.11 -10.08 -7.73
N PRO A 98 -9.23 -10.26 -7.00
CA PRO A 98 -10.21 -11.29 -7.29
C PRO A 98 -11.08 -11.01 -8.52
N ILE A 99 -11.21 -9.75 -8.91
CA ILE A 99 -12.17 -9.28 -9.93
C ILE A 99 -11.52 -8.30 -10.92
N SER A 100 -10.25 -8.52 -11.25
CA SER A 100 -9.43 -7.59 -12.02
C SER A 100 -10.02 -7.22 -13.38
N GLU A 101 -10.62 -8.16 -14.10
CA GLU A 101 -11.29 -7.90 -15.38
C GLU A 101 -12.48 -6.94 -15.22
N TYR A 102 -13.31 -7.19 -14.20
CA TYR A 102 -14.42 -6.30 -13.88
C TYR A 102 -13.89 -4.89 -13.54
N ILE A 103 -12.87 -4.79 -12.67
CA ILE A 103 -12.32 -3.50 -12.27
C ILE A 103 -11.70 -2.74 -13.44
N LEU A 104 -10.94 -3.40 -14.30
CA LEU A 104 -10.40 -2.77 -15.51
C LEU A 104 -11.51 -2.22 -16.40
N ASN A 105 -12.59 -2.99 -16.60
CA ASN A 105 -13.72 -2.56 -17.41
C ASN A 105 -14.53 -1.42 -16.77
N ASP A 106 -14.70 -1.46 -15.46
CA ASP A 106 -15.46 -0.48 -14.70
C ASP A 106 -14.71 0.86 -14.53
N THR A 107 -13.41 0.80 -14.29
CA THR A 107 -12.58 2.00 -14.03
C THR A 107 -11.94 2.59 -15.28
N GLY A 108 -11.84 1.84 -16.37
CA GLY A 108 -11.06 2.24 -17.54
C GLY A 108 -9.55 2.30 -17.30
N ALA A 109 -9.06 1.68 -16.23
CA ALA A 109 -7.62 1.58 -15.98
C ALA A 109 -6.91 0.76 -17.07
N ASP A 110 -5.65 1.07 -17.34
CA ASP A 110 -4.85 0.40 -18.36
C ASP A 110 -4.37 -0.97 -17.88
N ILE A 111 -3.97 -1.06 -16.58
CA ILE A 111 -3.33 -2.22 -15.97
C ILE A 111 -3.89 -2.43 -14.57
N ALA A 112 -4.04 -3.70 -14.16
CA ALA A 112 -4.31 -4.11 -12.79
C ALA A 112 -3.14 -4.92 -12.25
N ALA A 113 -2.58 -4.50 -11.10
CA ALA A 113 -1.58 -5.24 -10.36
C ALA A 113 -2.26 -6.22 -9.40
N LEU A 114 -1.89 -7.50 -9.46
CA LEU A 114 -2.57 -8.61 -8.80
C LEU A 114 -1.69 -9.21 -7.69
N GLY A 115 -2.24 -9.28 -6.48
CA GLY A 115 -1.50 -9.75 -5.32
C GLY A 115 -0.51 -8.71 -4.78
N GLU A 116 0.62 -9.18 -4.28
CA GLU A 116 1.70 -8.32 -3.82
C GLU A 116 2.49 -7.78 -5.01
N SER A 117 2.66 -6.46 -5.04
CA SER A 117 3.24 -5.78 -6.20
C SER A 117 4.73 -5.44 -6.04
N GLU A 118 5.33 -5.71 -4.89
CA GLU A 118 6.73 -5.39 -4.61
C GLU A 118 7.69 -6.09 -5.58
N GLY A 119 7.40 -7.34 -5.95
CA GLY A 119 8.21 -8.09 -6.91
C GLY A 119 7.97 -7.74 -8.38
N ILE A 120 6.90 -6.99 -8.68
CA ILE A 120 6.52 -6.71 -10.07
C ILE A 120 6.62 -5.23 -10.45
N ILE A 121 6.73 -4.32 -9.48
CA ILE A 121 6.65 -2.88 -9.75
C ILE A 121 7.78 -2.38 -10.65
N ILE A 122 9.00 -2.90 -10.49
CA ILE A 122 10.15 -2.52 -11.34
C ILE A 122 9.98 -3.07 -12.76
N PRO A 123 9.76 -4.37 -13.00
CA PRO A 123 9.46 -4.83 -14.37
C PRO A 123 8.28 -4.11 -15.02
N LEU A 124 7.27 -3.73 -14.23
CA LEU A 124 6.11 -3.01 -14.76
C LEU A 124 6.47 -1.60 -15.20
N ILE A 125 7.17 -0.83 -14.38
CA ILE A 125 7.57 0.55 -14.77
C ILE A 125 8.56 0.55 -15.92
N ASP A 126 9.49 -0.42 -15.96
CA ASP A 126 10.43 -0.57 -17.09
C ASP A 126 9.69 -0.84 -18.40
N ALA A 127 8.65 -1.69 -18.38
CA ALA A 127 7.82 -1.94 -19.54
C ALA A 127 7.00 -0.71 -19.96
N ILE A 128 6.49 0.06 -18.99
CA ILE A 128 5.76 1.31 -19.27
C ILE A 128 6.67 2.34 -19.94
N LEU A 129 7.88 2.54 -19.41
CA LEU A 129 8.84 3.53 -19.92
C LEU A 129 9.50 3.09 -21.23
N GLY A 130 9.86 1.80 -21.32
CA GLY A 130 10.57 1.24 -22.47
C GLY A 130 9.68 0.73 -23.60
N GLY A 131 8.35 0.77 -23.46
CA GLY A 131 7.43 0.16 -24.44
C GLY A 131 7.52 -1.37 -24.44
N GLY A 132 7.94 -1.98 -23.32
CA GLY A 132 8.14 -3.42 -23.20
C GLY A 132 6.83 -4.22 -23.24
N ALA A 133 6.98 -5.53 -23.45
CA ALA A 133 5.86 -6.45 -23.57
C ALA A 133 5.25 -6.80 -22.20
N LEU A 134 4.04 -6.31 -21.94
CA LEU A 134 3.31 -6.58 -20.71
C LEU A 134 2.96 -8.06 -20.50
N ASP A 135 2.93 -8.86 -21.56
CA ASP A 135 2.61 -10.28 -21.50
C ASP A 135 3.66 -11.13 -20.78
N GLN A 136 4.87 -10.61 -20.61
CA GLN A 136 5.95 -11.26 -19.87
C GLN A 136 5.93 -10.98 -18.37
N ILE A 137 5.14 -9.98 -17.92
CA ILE A 137 5.09 -9.57 -16.52
C ILE A 137 4.04 -10.40 -15.79
N LYS A 138 4.47 -11.24 -14.85
CA LYS A 138 3.56 -11.98 -13.98
C LYS A 138 2.83 -11.05 -13.01
N GLY A 139 1.65 -11.47 -12.56
CA GLY A 139 0.92 -10.72 -11.54
C GLY A 139 0.27 -9.43 -12.04
N ILE A 140 -0.03 -9.34 -13.33
CA ILE A 140 -0.82 -8.23 -13.89
C ILE A 140 -1.97 -8.74 -14.75
N ALA A 141 -3.00 -7.90 -14.85
CA ALA A 141 -3.98 -7.95 -15.94
C ALA A 141 -3.95 -6.60 -16.66
N TYR A 142 -4.19 -6.59 -17.97
CA TYR A 142 -4.09 -5.37 -18.77
C TYR A 142 -5.00 -5.41 -20.00
N ARG A 143 -5.30 -4.26 -20.56
CA ARG A 143 -6.18 -4.11 -21.71
C ARG A 143 -5.42 -4.24 -23.03
N ILE A 144 -6.00 -5.02 -23.94
CA ILE A 144 -5.58 -5.09 -25.36
C ILE A 144 -6.83 -4.82 -26.20
N GLY A 145 -6.96 -3.60 -26.72
CA GLY A 145 -8.19 -3.18 -27.37
C GLY A 145 -9.39 -3.27 -26.41
N ASN A 146 -10.40 -4.05 -26.77
CA ASN A 146 -11.59 -4.25 -25.97
C ASN A 146 -11.54 -5.50 -25.05
N GLN A 147 -10.40 -6.18 -25.01
CA GLN A 147 -10.22 -7.39 -24.20
C GLN A 147 -9.29 -7.14 -23.02
N VAL A 148 -9.47 -7.91 -21.97
CA VAL A 148 -8.57 -7.97 -20.83
C VAL A 148 -7.77 -9.27 -20.90
N LYS A 149 -6.45 -9.16 -20.82
CA LYS A 149 -5.54 -10.31 -20.69
C LYS A 149 -5.06 -10.37 -19.24
N VAL A 150 -5.13 -11.57 -18.66
CA VAL A 150 -4.64 -11.85 -17.30
C VAL A 150 -3.41 -12.74 -17.42
N ASN A 151 -2.28 -12.28 -16.91
CA ASN A 151 -1.04 -13.04 -16.92
C ASN A 151 -0.98 -14.01 -15.72
N GLN A 152 -0.02 -14.93 -15.79
CA GLN A 152 0.25 -15.86 -14.68
C GLN A 152 0.49 -15.05 -13.38
N ARG A 153 0.02 -15.57 -12.26
CA ARG A 153 0.22 -14.97 -10.93
C ARG A 153 1.71 -14.85 -10.60
N ALA A 154 2.08 -13.72 -9.99
CA ALA A 154 3.41 -13.56 -9.40
C ALA A 154 3.48 -14.29 -8.05
N MET A 155 4.67 -14.72 -7.67
CA MET A 155 4.90 -15.22 -6.32
C MET A 155 5.04 -14.05 -5.34
N PRO A 156 4.47 -14.16 -4.15
CA PRO A 156 4.66 -13.14 -3.11
C PRO A 156 6.11 -13.11 -2.62
N VAL A 157 6.52 -11.98 -2.06
CA VAL A 157 7.82 -11.87 -1.42
C VAL A 157 7.89 -12.79 -0.21
N THR A 158 8.80 -13.74 -0.22
CA THR A 158 8.93 -14.74 0.86
C THR A 158 9.71 -14.23 2.06
N ASP A 159 10.78 -13.47 1.82
CA ASP A 159 11.59 -12.80 2.84
C ASP A 159 11.16 -11.34 2.97
N LEU A 160 10.37 -11.03 4.01
CA LEU A 160 9.88 -9.68 4.25
C LEU A 160 10.98 -8.71 4.72
N ASP A 161 12.07 -9.22 5.27
CA ASP A 161 13.22 -8.41 5.69
C ASP A 161 14.04 -7.89 4.50
N SER A 162 13.89 -8.52 3.33
CA SER A 162 14.51 -8.05 2.09
C SER A 162 13.86 -6.79 1.52
N LEU A 163 12.64 -6.45 1.97
CA LEU A 163 11.95 -5.24 1.54
C LEU A 163 12.61 -4.01 2.16
N PRO A 164 12.81 -2.93 1.39
CA PRO A 164 13.26 -1.68 1.97
C PRO A 164 12.22 -1.12 2.94
N PRO A 165 12.64 -0.32 3.95
CA PRO A 165 11.69 0.40 4.79
C PRO A 165 10.73 1.25 3.94
N PRO A 166 9.47 1.40 4.34
CA PRO A 166 8.51 2.24 3.63
C PRO A 166 9.00 3.67 3.44
N ALA A 167 8.55 4.33 2.39
CA ALA A 167 8.99 5.69 2.05
C ALA A 167 8.29 6.76 2.91
N TRP A 168 8.44 6.68 4.23
CA TRP A 168 7.81 7.55 5.23
C TRP A 168 7.87 9.04 4.89
N VAL A 169 9.00 9.47 4.31
CA VAL A 169 9.25 10.90 4.00
C VAL A 169 8.35 11.48 2.92
N LEU A 170 7.64 10.62 2.17
CA LEU A 170 6.70 11.05 1.14
C LEU A 170 5.28 11.26 1.69
N PHE A 171 5.04 10.86 2.93
CA PHE A 171 3.72 10.89 3.54
C PHE A 171 3.62 11.97 4.62
N PRO A 172 2.43 12.55 4.84
CA PRO A 172 2.19 13.52 5.92
C PRO A 172 2.11 12.81 7.29
N MET A 173 3.24 12.26 7.74
CA MET A 173 3.34 11.42 8.95
C MET A 173 2.78 12.08 10.20
N GLU A 174 2.88 13.40 10.32
CA GLU A 174 2.28 14.14 11.44
C GLU A 174 0.78 13.87 11.54
N LYS A 175 0.08 13.82 10.43
CA LYS A 175 -1.35 13.51 10.39
C LYS A 175 -1.62 12.05 10.73
N TYR A 176 -0.91 11.12 10.09
CA TYR A 176 -1.10 9.68 10.34
C TYR A 176 -0.77 9.24 11.77
N THR A 177 0.08 9.97 12.49
CA THR A 177 0.44 9.64 13.87
C THR A 177 -0.48 10.27 14.91
N THR A 178 -1.37 11.18 14.51
CA THR A 178 -2.27 11.92 15.42
C THR A 178 -3.76 11.69 15.16
N CYS A 179 -4.13 11.03 14.05
CA CYS A 179 -5.53 10.81 13.68
C CYS A 179 -6.22 9.69 14.49
N TYR A 180 -5.46 8.82 15.15
CA TYR A 180 -6.02 7.71 15.89
C TYR A 180 -6.19 8.03 17.37
N SER A 181 -7.28 7.50 17.96
CA SER A 181 -7.48 7.44 19.39
C SER A 181 -7.91 6.02 19.74
N PHE A 182 -7.13 5.34 20.57
CA PHE A 182 -7.40 3.97 20.97
C PHE A 182 -7.74 3.87 22.47
N PRO A 183 -8.57 2.89 22.87
CA PRO A 183 -8.81 2.62 24.29
C PRO A 183 -7.49 2.39 25.02
N GLY A 184 -7.26 3.18 26.09
CA GLY A 184 -6.03 3.10 26.89
C GLY A 184 -4.88 3.96 26.39
N SER A 185 -5.08 4.78 25.34
CA SER A 185 -4.13 5.83 24.98
C SER A 185 -4.26 7.05 25.92
N ASP A 186 -3.13 7.70 26.18
CA ASP A 186 -3.09 8.96 26.91
C ASP A 186 -3.43 10.15 25.98
N PRO A 187 -4.00 11.24 26.50
CA PRO A 187 -4.25 12.43 25.69
C PRO A 187 -2.96 12.96 25.05
N GLY A 188 -3.00 13.11 23.72
CA GLY A 188 -1.85 13.58 22.92
C GLY A 188 -0.81 12.49 22.61
N GLU A 189 -1.05 11.25 22.99
CA GLU A 189 -0.18 10.13 22.62
C GLU A 189 -0.25 9.89 21.10
N ARG A 190 0.90 9.65 20.49
CA ARG A 190 1.00 9.37 19.05
C ARG A 190 0.93 7.89 18.79
N HIS A 191 0.10 7.52 17.82
CA HIS A 191 -0.18 6.15 17.44
C HIS A 191 0.29 5.89 16.02
N PHE A 192 0.76 4.67 15.76
CA PHE A 192 1.04 4.29 14.39
C PHE A 192 0.82 2.78 14.18
N PRO A 193 0.16 2.38 13.06
CA PRO A 193 0.08 0.98 12.69
C PRO A 193 1.46 0.48 12.24
N VAL A 194 1.73 -0.81 12.46
CA VAL A 194 2.92 -1.51 11.96
C VAL A 194 2.53 -2.91 11.49
N LEU A 195 3.30 -3.47 10.56
CA LEU A 195 3.12 -4.82 10.07
C LEU A 195 4.32 -5.67 10.49
N SER A 196 4.08 -6.70 11.30
CA SER A 196 5.10 -7.66 11.71
C SER A 196 5.10 -8.93 10.85
N SER A 197 4.01 -9.15 10.14
CA SER A 197 3.80 -10.34 9.30
C SER A 197 2.86 -10.04 8.14
N ARG A 198 2.74 -10.97 7.20
CA ARG A 198 1.73 -10.99 6.15
C ARG A 198 1.14 -12.37 6.01
N GLY A 199 -0.17 -12.43 5.83
CA GLY A 199 -0.93 -13.64 5.67
C GLY A 199 -1.33 -14.32 6.97
N CYS A 200 -2.05 -15.43 6.84
CA CYS A 200 -2.62 -16.17 7.94
C CYS A 200 -2.63 -17.68 7.64
N ILE A 201 -2.45 -18.51 8.67
CA ILE A 201 -2.49 -19.97 8.54
C ILE A 201 -3.91 -20.56 8.57
N ASN A 202 -4.90 -19.75 8.94
CA ASN A 202 -6.29 -20.20 9.08
C ASN A 202 -7.01 -20.23 7.73
N ASN A 203 -8.10 -21.00 7.66
CA ASN A 203 -8.98 -21.10 6.48
C ASN A 203 -10.43 -20.75 6.88
N CYS A 204 -10.64 -19.56 7.45
CA CYS A 204 -11.97 -19.12 7.86
C CYS A 204 -12.87 -18.93 6.62
N SER A 205 -14.08 -19.48 6.68
CA SER A 205 -15.01 -19.50 5.51
C SER A 205 -15.47 -18.12 5.02
N PHE A 206 -15.36 -17.12 5.87
CA PHE A 206 -15.73 -15.73 5.56
C PHE A 206 -14.53 -14.87 5.14
N CYS A 207 -13.30 -15.38 5.26
CA CYS A 207 -12.09 -14.61 5.04
C CYS A 207 -11.59 -14.79 3.61
N TYR A 208 -11.44 -13.69 2.90
CA TYR A 208 -10.74 -13.68 1.63
C TYR A 208 -9.26 -13.40 1.86
N MET A 209 -8.41 -14.41 1.59
CA MET A 209 -6.96 -14.29 1.60
C MET A 209 -6.42 -14.40 0.19
N ILE A 210 -5.58 -13.44 -0.20
CA ILE A 210 -4.88 -13.50 -1.49
C ILE A 210 -3.78 -14.54 -1.44
N GLU A 211 -3.00 -14.55 -0.36
CA GLU A 211 -1.88 -15.49 -0.15
C GLU A 211 -2.13 -16.37 1.07
N LYS A 212 -1.90 -17.67 0.91
CA LYS A 212 -1.97 -18.64 2.01
C LYS A 212 -0.64 -18.72 2.77
N GLY A 213 -0.74 -19.08 4.05
CA GLY A 213 0.41 -19.18 4.94
C GLY A 213 0.75 -17.85 5.59
N ILE A 214 1.77 -17.85 6.43
CA ILE A 214 2.25 -16.67 7.14
C ILE A 214 3.74 -16.46 6.85
N ARG A 215 4.12 -15.22 6.63
CA ARG A 215 5.52 -14.78 6.49
C ARG A 215 5.76 -13.69 7.51
N MET A 216 6.84 -13.80 8.26
CA MET A 216 7.13 -12.92 9.39
C MET A 216 8.41 -12.14 9.11
N ARG A 217 8.43 -10.90 9.54
CA ARG A 217 9.65 -10.10 9.65
C ARG A 217 10.46 -10.59 10.86
N SER A 218 11.77 -10.48 10.82
CA SER A 218 12.58 -10.70 12.00
C SER A 218 12.27 -9.64 13.08
N ILE A 219 12.56 -9.98 14.33
CA ILE A 219 12.40 -9.03 15.44
C ILE A 219 13.37 -7.85 15.29
N GLU A 220 14.55 -8.10 14.75
CA GLU A 220 15.56 -7.05 14.51
C GLU A 220 15.06 -6.04 13.46
N ASN A 221 14.52 -6.53 12.35
CA ASN A 221 13.98 -5.66 11.31
C ASN A 221 12.80 -4.82 11.85
N LEU A 222 11.90 -5.44 12.61
CA LEU A 222 10.80 -4.76 13.25
C LEU A 222 11.28 -3.72 14.29
N PHE A 223 12.25 -4.10 15.13
CA PHE A 223 12.80 -3.21 16.16
C PHE A 223 13.40 -1.94 15.55
N GLU A 224 14.16 -2.04 14.48
CA GLU A 224 14.75 -0.87 13.82
C GLU A 224 13.68 0.06 13.24
N GLU A 225 12.58 -0.49 12.70
CA GLU A 225 11.45 0.32 12.24
C GLU A 225 10.75 1.04 13.39
N LEU A 226 10.41 0.32 14.46
CA LEU A 226 9.77 0.91 15.64
C LEU A 226 10.64 2.01 16.26
N LYS A 227 11.93 1.77 16.37
CA LYS A 227 12.91 2.73 16.86
C LYS A 227 12.98 3.98 15.99
N PHE A 228 13.00 3.81 14.67
CA PHE A 228 12.97 4.92 13.73
C PHE A 228 11.69 5.76 13.89
N ILE A 229 10.53 5.10 13.89
CA ILE A 229 9.23 5.77 14.00
C ILE A 229 9.10 6.50 15.36
N ASN A 230 9.51 5.85 16.45
CA ASN A 230 9.54 6.46 17.78
C ASN A 230 10.44 7.69 17.81
N SER A 231 11.70 7.55 17.36
CA SER A 231 12.69 8.63 17.44
C SER A 231 12.37 9.82 16.55
N LYS A 232 11.82 9.57 15.36
CA LYS A 232 11.58 10.61 14.35
C LYS A 232 10.21 11.27 14.51
N TYR A 233 9.19 10.52 14.87
CA TYR A 233 7.80 10.99 14.89
C TYR A 233 7.17 10.98 16.29
N GLY A 234 7.90 10.54 17.32
CA GLY A 234 7.43 10.54 18.70
C GLY A 234 6.32 9.54 18.99
N VAL A 235 6.18 8.50 18.17
CA VAL A 235 5.15 7.47 18.34
C VAL A 235 5.52 6.58 19.54
N THR A 236 4.57 6.39 20.46
CA THR A 236 4.73 5.53 21.63
C THR A 236 3.67 4.43 21.72
N TYR A 237 2.62 4.53 20.92
CA TYR A 237 1.57 3.52 20.82
C TYR A 237 1.60 2.86 19.43
N PHE A 238 1.99 1.57 19.38
CA PHE A 238 2.05 0.82 18.15
C PHE A 238 0.90 -0.16 18.03
N ILE A 239 0.27 -0.20 16.86
CA ILE A 239 -0.84 -1.08 16.55
C ILE A 239 -0.35 -2.09 15.52
N PHE A 240 -0.40 -3.38 15.85
CA PHE A 240 -0.04 -4.42 14.91
C PHE A 240 -1.23 -4.76 14.01
N ASP A 241 -1.14 -4.35 12.75
CA ASP A 241 -2.21 -4.45 11.75
C ASP A 241 -2.09 -5.75 10.93
N ASP A 242 -1.58 -6.80 11.58
CA ASP A 242 -1.36 -8.11 10.98
C ASP A 242 -2.66 -8.91 10.84
N GLU A 243 -2.80 -9.68 9.78
CA GLU A 243 -3.89 -10.66 9.64
C GLU A 243 -3.81 -11.75 10.72
N MET A 244 -2.60 -12.08 11.17
CA MET A 244 -2.30 -12.92 12.31
C MET A 244 -1.04 -12.43 13.01
N PHE A 245 -1.21 -11.74 14.14
CA PHE A 245 -0.12 -11.07 14.85
C PHE A 245 0.90 -12.06 15.45
N VAL A 246 0.46 -13.04 16.20
CA VAL A 246 1.36 -13.94 16.92
C VAL A 246 0.98 -15.41 16.70
N PRO A 247 1.67 -16.11 15.79
CA PRO A 247 1.34 -17.50 15.48
C PRO A 247 1.90 -18.53 16.49
N SER A 248 2.80 -18.12 17.40
CA SER A 248 3.47 -19.05 18.32
C SER A 248 3.93 -18.38 19.63
N GLU A 249 4.10 -19.21 20.68
CA GLU A 249 4.62 -18.75 21.98
C GLU A 249 6.06 -18.21 21.87
N SER A 250 6.89 -18.79 21.02
CA SER A 250 8.26 -18.28 20.79
C SER A 250 8.23 -16.85 20.29
N ARG A 251 7.32 -16.55 19.36
CA ARG A 251 7.17 -15.22 18.81
C ARG A 251 6.72 -14.19 19.87
N ILE A 252 5.84 -14.59 20.79
CA ILE A 252 5.45 -13.73 21.95
C ILE A 252 6.69 -13.36 22.79
N LYS A 253 7.52 -14.35 23.11
CA LYS A 253 8.73 -14.14 23.89
C LYS A 253 9.72 -13.20 23.20
N GLU A 254 9.90 -13.34 21.89
CA GLU A 254 10.73 -12.43 21.10
C GLU A 254 10.18 -11.01 21.13
N PHE A 255 8.87 -10.82 20.88
CA PHE A 255 8.23 -9.52 20.95
C PHE A 255 8.35 -8.84 22.31
N SER A 256 8.26 -9.60 23.40
CA SER A 256 8.35 -9.06 24.76
C SER A 256 9.69 -8.39 25.08
N SER A 257 10.71 -8.63 24.27
CA SER A 257 12.03 -7.99 24.42
C SER A 257 12.07 -6.55 23.84
N ILE A 258 11.18 -6.20 22.92
CA ILE A 258 11.22 -4.92 22.21
C ILE A 258 11.05 -3.71 23.13
N PRO A 259 10.04 -3.65 24.04
CA PRO A 259 9.85 -2.48 24.91
C PRO A 259 11.09 -2.11 25.71
N GLY A 260 11.76 -3.10 26.32
CA GLY A 260 12.97 -2.88 27.09
C GLY A 260 14.14 -2.37 26.23
N ARG A 261 14.22 -2.79 24.97
CA ARG A 261 15.28 -2.39 24.04
C ARG A 261 15.08 -0.97 23.51
N LEU A 262 13.85 -0.51 23.34
CA LEU A 262 13.55 0.85 22.88
C LEU A 262 13.89 1.92 23.91
N GLY A 263 14.02 1.56 25.21
CA GLY A 263 14.36 2.49 26.26
C GLY A 263 13.32 3.57 26.53
N THR A 264 12.12 3.41 25.98
CA THR A 264 10.96 4.30 26.18
C THR A 264 9.72 3.46 26.48
N LYS A 265 8.74 4.06 27.17
CA LYS A 265 7.46 3.42 27.38
C LYS A 265 6.75 3.36 26.03
N ILE A 266 6.40 2.17 25.62
CA ILE A 266 5.53 1.90 24.46
C ILE A 266 4.30 1.12 24.90
N LYS A 267 3.22 1.24 24.16
CA LYS A 267 1.99 0.50 24.34
C LYS A 267 1.67 -0.28 23.07
#